data_89d5b4bc6dbca5b1c336de2e946b3b53
#
_entry.id   89d5b4bc6dbca5b1c336de2e946b3b53
#
_cell.length_a   1.000
_cell.length_b   1.000
_cell.length_c   1.000
_cell.angle_alpha   90.00
_cell.angle_beta   90.00
_cell.angle_gamma   90.00
#
_symmetry.space_group_name_H-M   'P 1'
#
loop_
_entity.id
_entity.type
_entity.pdbx_description
1 polymer ?
#
loop_
_entity_poly.entity_id
_entity_poly.type
_entity_poly.pdbx_seq_one_letter_code
_entity_poly.pdbx_strand_id
1 'polypeptide(L)'
;MKRFLLLLLLCAVPAGAAWVTDGKNSRQYSVPLKTPCADAEVDKSATGAVRYHNVEVKPGVTVPFPCKQVAGPPVVTPAGYSVKAGKIYDGTGAEVQLRGISHHGFNGDGLQPQNLWNMNWQAQIAHMKALGFNAIRLPFVPDTLYAPASKRGYLDAGLNPGLDGKTPLQFLDLWMAEADRQGMYILLDFHSVSKMSQYYHPIITDPKDYGPGMWAETWNQQAYLAKDWLRDLTYVATRYAKLKHFIGIDIFNEPRDRVRWTLPAGADPLLVAWKPLAETAANAILAANPNLLVFVQGVTRNDWSGKEKDLPLNWGENLQPQGYDPLNIPSTKLVFAMHTYGPDVYVKSSFSASNFPANLAADWETLFGFLSPKFAVVPGEWGGRYGVGGAGVNDVKWQDAFVDWMKTKGIRSSFYWCYINSGDTGAILNDDLTVREDKIKRLKEHWQ
;
A
#
# COMPACT_ATOMS: atom_id res chain seq x y z
N MET A 1 46.91 22.37 -9.03
CA MET A 1 45.99 23.04 -8.12
C MET A 1 45.04 23.92 -8.92
N LYS A 2 43.83 23.40 -9.25
CA LYS A 2 42.73 24.18 -9.81
C LYS A 2 41.62 24.18 -8.78
N ARG A 3 41.35 25.33 -8.19
CA ARG A 3 40.27 25.54 -7.23
C ARG A 3 38.94 25.44 -7.97
N PHE A 4 38.08 24.51 -7.58
CA PHE A 4 36.69 24.52 -7.98
C PHE A 4 35.91 25.48 -7.09
N LEU A 5 35.36 26.50 -7.71
CA LEU A 5 34.45 27.46 -7.09
C LEU A 5 33.09 26.79 -6.93
N LEU A 6 32.74 26.40 -5.71
CA LEU A 6 31.41 25.90 -5.37
C LEU A 6 30.50 27.11 -5.19
N LEU A 7 29.71 27.43 -6.19
CA LEU A 7 28.67 28.45 -6.07
C LEU A 7 27.48 27.84 -5.32
N LEU A 8 27.38 28.09 -4.03
CA LEU A 8 26.15 27.89 -3.27
C LEU A 8 25.20 29.04 -3.56
N LEU A 9 24.27 28.84 -4.48
CA LEU A 9 23.06 29.68 -4.58
C LEU A 9 21.99 29.04 -3.71
N LEU A 10 21.74 29.63 -2.55
CA LEU A 10 20.52 29.46 -1.77
C LEU A 10 19.38 30.12 -2.54
N CYS A 11 18.64 29.36 -3.31
CA CYS A 11 17.32 29.73 -3.85
C CYS A 11 16.35 28.60 -3.56
N ALA A 12 15.13 28.96 -3.17
CA ALA A 12 14.01 28.11 -2.86
C ALA A 12 14.00 26.80 -3.67
N VAL A 13 13.98 25.67 -3.01
CA VAL A 13 14.08 24.32 -3.58
C VAL A 13 12.85 24.06 -4.45
N PRO A 14 12.96 24.02 -5.78
CA PRO A 14 11.93 23.42 -6.60
C PRO A 14 12.09 21.90 -6.57
N ALA A 15 10.97 21.18 -6.55
CA ALA A 15 10.89 19.73 -6.55
C ALA A 15 11.83 19.08 -7.58
N GLY A 16 12.80 18.31 -7.11
CA GLY A 16 13.75 17.58 -7.95
C GLY A 16 15.10 17.36 -7.28
N ALA A 17 15.13 16.70 -6.12
CA ALA A 17 16.40 16.26 -5.54
C ALA A 17 16.66 14.80 -5.94
N ALA A 18 17.82 14.55 -6.57
CA ALA A 18 18.26 13.19 -6.86
C ALA A 18 19.39 12.78 -5.91
N TRP A 19 19.34 11.53 -5.45
CA TRP A 19 20.40 10.94 -4.65
C TRP A 19 21.41 10.24 -5.56
N VAL A 20 22.68 10.55 -5.38
CA VAL A 20 23.77 9.90 -6.10
C VAL A 20 24.64 9.13 -5.12
N THR A 21 24.85 7.84 -5.41
CA THR A 21 25.78 6.99 -4.66
C THR A 21 27.04 6.76 -5.48
N ASP A 22 28.20 7.01 -4.91
CA ASP A 22 29.51 6.71 -5.52
C ASP A 22 30.14 5.41 -5.01
N GLY A 23 29.31 4.48 -4.53
CA GLY A 23 29.74 3.19 -3.98
C GLY A 23 30.20 3.23 -2.53
N LYS A 24 30.41 4.42 -1.94
CA LYS A 24 30.81 4.58 -0.53
C LYS A 24 30.08 5.70 0.20
N ASN A 25 29.51 6.68 -0.52
CA ASN A 25 28.80 7.80 0.09
C ASN A 25 27.57 8.17 -0.76
N SER A 26 26.45 8.39 -0.10
CA SER A 26 25.26 8.96 -0.75
C SER A 26 25.25 10.47 -0.55
N ARG A 27 25.17 11.24 -1.63
CA ARG A 27 25.03 12.68 -1.57
C ARG A 27 23.80 13.12 -2.34
N GLN A 28 23.08 14.07 -1.75
CA GLN A 28 21.95 14.70 -2.40
C GLN A 28 22.46 15.86 -3.25
N TYR A 29 22.10 15.85 -4.53
CA TYR A 29 22.37 16.96 -5.43
C TYR A 29 21.03 17.56 -5.87
N SER A 30 20.85 18.86 -5.67
CA SER A 30 19.75 19.60 -6.28
C SER A 30 20.26 20.27 -7.54
N VAL A 31 19.73 19.87 -8.68
CA VAL A 31 20.03 20.56 -9.96
C VAL A 31 18.78 21.35 -10.34
N PRO A 32 18.91 22.68 -10.55
CA PRO A 32 17.78 23.46 -11.05
C PRO A 32 17.41 22.96 -12.45
N LEU A 33 16.17 22.56 -12.63
CA LEU A 33 15.61 22.24 -13.95
C LEU A 33 15.61 23.48 -14.82
N LYS A 34 16.65 23.71 -15.60
CA LYS A 34 16.84 24.96 -16.35
C LYS A 34 16.14 25.00 -17.69
N THR A 35 15.94 23.87 -18.33
CA THR A 35 15.40 23.83 -19.69
C THR A 35 14.68 22.53 -19.97
N PRO A 36 13.71 22.51 -20.92
CA PRO A 36 13.21 21.26 -21.46
C PRO A 36 14.37 20.48 -22.08
N CYS A 37 14.41 19.16 -21.91
CA CYS A 37 15.39 18.36 -22.60
C CYS A 37 15.23 18.51 -24.11
N ALA A 38 16.31 18.87 -24.80
CA ALA A 38 16.39 18.69 -26.25
C ALA A 38 16.31 17.19 -26.59
N ASP A 39 15.77 16.85 -27.75
CA ASP A 39 15.62 15.45 -28.17
C ASP A 39 16.94 14.64 -28.17
N ALA A 40 18.08 15.33 -28.33
CA ALA A 40 19.41 14.73 -28.26
C ALA A 40 19.85 14.34 -26.84
N GLU A 41 19.22 14.89 -25.80
CA GLU A 41 19.55 14.66 -24.40
C GLU A 41 18.63 13.62 -23.75
N VAL A 42 17.70 13.08 -24.51
CA VAL A 42 16.71 12.13 -24.03
C VAL A 42 17.23 10.71 -24.16
N ASP A 43 17.26 9.96 -23.04
CA ASP A 43 17.49 8.53 -23.09
C ASP A 43 16.31 7.84 -23.80
N LYS A 44 16.54 7.44 -25.05
CA LYS A 44 15.55 6.76 -25.90
C LYS A 44 15.24 5.34 -25.45
N SER A 45 16.00 4.78 -24.50
CA SER A 45 15.75 3.45 -23.94
C SER A 45 14.64 3.46 -22.88
N ALA A 46 14.30 4.63 -22.34
CA ALA A 46 13.24 4.75 -21.36
C ALA A 46 11.86 4.76 -22.06
N THR A 47 11.24 3.61 -22.14
CA THR A 47 9.84 3.44 -22.61
C THR A 47 8.84 3.86 -21.54
N GLY A 48 8.90 5.10 -21.08
CA GLY A 48 8.02 5.57 -20.01
C GLY A 48 7.76 7.07 -20.09
N ALA A 49 6.84 7.55 -19.26
CA ALA A 49 6.39 8.94 -19.22
C ALA A 49 7.44 9.93 -18.68
N VAL A 50 8.56 9.46 -18.13
CA VAL A 50 9.61 10.31 -17.56
C VAL A 50 10.83 10.27 -18.50
N ARG A 51 11.20 11.44 -19.00
CA ARG A 51 12.44 11.62 -19.77
C ARG A 51 13.54 12.11 -18.84
N TYR A 52 14.75 11.62 -19.05
CA TYR A 52 15.93 11.97 -18.28
C TYR A 52 17.02 12.49 -19.22
N HIS A 53 17.82 13.43 -18.74
CA HIS A 53 19.08 13.77 -19.35
C HIS A 53 20.22 13.41 -18.38
N ASN A 54 21.35 13.02 -18.95
CA ASN A 54 22.50 12.68 -18.15
C ASN A 54 23.28 13.95 -17.78
N VAL A 55 23.46 14.17 -16.47
CA VAL A 55 24.26 15.28 -15.95
C VAL A 55 25.53 14.72 -15.35
N GLU A 56 26.68 15.23 -15.82
CA GLU A 56 27.96 14.89 -15.22
C GLU A 56 28.09 15.58 -13.87
N VAL A 57 28.04 14.82 -12.78
CA VAL A 57 28.11 15.34 -11.39
C VAL A 57 29.53 15.38 -10.86
N LYS A 58 30.44 14.60 -11.46
CA LYS A 58 31.90 14.67 -11.29
C LYS A 58 32.56 14.06 -12.53
N PRO A 59 33.85 14.32 -12.80
CA PRO A 59 34.52 13.78 -13.97
C PRO A 59 34.31 12.27 -14.13
N GLY A 60 33.73 11.87 -15.26
CA GLY A 60 33.44 10.47 -15.59
C GLY A 60 32.21 9.85 -14.90
N VAL A 61 31.43 10.61 -14.12
CA VAL A 61 30.22 10.12 -13.46
C VAL A 61 29.02 10.93 -13.91
N THR A 62 28.17 10.32 -14.70
CA THR A 62 26.90 10.87 -15.16
C THR A 62 25.73 10.26 -14.37
N VAL A 63 24.73 11.09 -14.08
CA VAL A 63 23.52 10.69 -13.36
C VAL A 63 22.31 11.16 -14.17
N PRO A 64 21.31 10.30 -14.38
CA PRO A 64 20.09 10.70 -15.04
C PRO A 64 19.24 11.62 -14.13
N PHE A 65 18.95 12.82 -14.61
CA PHE A 65 18.03 13.76 -13.98
C PHE A 65 16.73 13.85 -14.79
N PRO A 66 15.57 13.93 -14.11
CA PRO A 66 14.32 14.10 -14.81
C PRO A 66 14.29 15.45 -15.53
N CYS A 67 13.89 15.42 -16.78
CA CYS A 67 13.71 16.62 -17.59
C CYS A 67 12.45 17.37 -17.17
N LYS A 68 12.50 18.70 -17.16
CA LYS A 68 11.29 19.50 -17.05
C LYS A 68 10.43 19.22 -18.28
N GLN A 69 9.26 18.62 -18.07
CA GLN A 69 8.29 18.51 -19.16
C GLN A 69 7.84 19.92 -19.57
N VAL A 70 8.01 20.27 -20.83
CA VAL A 70 7.26 21.38 -21.40
C VAL A 70 5.82 20.91 -21.45
N ALA A 71 4.92 21.62 -20.78
CA ALA A 71 3.51 21.40 -21.00
C ALA A 71 3.24 21.58 -22.51
N GLY A 72 3.06 20.48 -23.22
CA GLY A 72 2.36 20.49 -24.49
C GLY A 72 0.98 21.13 -24.28
N PRO A 73 0.25 21.50 -25.33
CA PRO A 73 -1.13 21.94 -25.18
C PRO A 73 -1.82 20.93 -24.28
N PRO A 74 -2.62 21.38 -23.29
CA PRO A 74 -3.15 20.49 -22.29
C PRO A 74 -3.84 19.34 -23.02
N VAL A 75 -3.17 18.18 -23.05
CA VAL A 75 -3.86 16.93 -23.22
C VAL A 75 -4.73 16.93 -21.97
N VAL A 76 -6.03 17.11 -22.14
CA VAL A 76 -7.01 16.90 -21.09
C VAL A 76 -6.90 15.43 -20.76
N THR A 77 -5.90 15.08 -19.98
CA THR A 77 -5.86 13.81 -19.28
C THR A 77 -7.10 13.83 -18.42
N PRO A 78 -7.99 12.84 -18.53
CA PRO A 78 -9.11 12.73 -17.60
C PRO A 78 -8.51 12.94 -16.21
N ALA A 79 -9.07 13.86 -15.44
CA ALA A 79 -8.60 14.07 -14.08
C ALA A 79 -8.60 12.69 -13.39
N GLY A 80 -7.47 12.28 -12.82
CA GLY A 80 -7.35 10.96 -12.17
C GLY A 80 -8.26 10.86 -10.95
N TYR A 81 -8.15 9.80 -10.22
CA TYR A 81 -8.93 9.64 -8.99
C TYR A 81 -8.66 10.76 -8.00
N SER A 82 -9.71 11.15 -7.28
CA SER A 82 -9.64 12.22 -6.28
C SER A 82 -10.54 11.94 -5.08
N VAL A 83 -10.23 12.58 -3.97
CA VAL A 83 -11.04 12.55 -2.74
C VAL A 83 -11.71 13.93 -2.55
N LYS A 84 -12.99 13.92 -2.21
CA LYS A 84 -13.75 15.10 -1.84
C LYS A 84 -14.79 14.73 -0.78
N ALA A 85 -14.79 15.43 0.36
CA ALA A 85 -15.73 15.21 1.47
C ALA A 85 -15.82 13.72 1.88
N GLY A 86 -14.67 13.06 2.03
CA GLY A 86 -14.57 11.66 2.45
C GLY A 86 -14.92 10.62 1.39
N LYS A 87 -15.25 11.03 0.18
CA LYS A 87 -15.65 10.15 -0.92
C LYS A 87 -14.61 10.17 -2.03
N ILE A 88 -14.51 9.06 -2.73
CA ILE A 88 -13.62 8.89 -3.88
C ILE A 88 -14.40 9.17 -5.16
N TYR A 89 -13.76 9.85 -6.10
CA TYR A 89 -14.30 10.16 -7.43
C TYR A 89 -13.30 9.74 -8.50
N ASP A 90 -13.81 9.25 -9.62
CA ASP A 90 -12.99 8.98 -10.80
C ASP A 90 -12.73 10.27 -11.62
N GLY A 91 -11.96 10.12 -12.71
CA GLY A 91 -11.61 11.22 -13.60
C GLY A 91 -12.78 11.84 -14.36
N THR A 92 -13.96 11.25 -14.33
CA THR A 92 -15.19 11.84 -14.90
C THR A 92 -16.00 12.61 -13.85
N GLY A 93 -15.62 12.53 -12.59
CA GLY A 93 -16.33 13.11 -11.46
C GLY A 93 -17.44 12.19 -10.90
N ALA A 94 -17.52 10.94 -11.34
CA ALA A 94 -18.43 9.96 -10.78
C ALA A 94 -17.89 9.41 -9.45
N GLU A 95 -18.77 9.26 -8.44
CA GLU A 95 -18.43 8.67 -7.16
C GLU A 95 -18.04 7.19 -7.34
N VAL A 96 -16.93 6.80 -6.74
CA VAL A 96 -16.43 5.42 -6.71
C VAL A 96 -16.55 4.87 -5.31
N GLN A 97 -17.44 3.91 -5.11
CA GLN A 97 -17.52 3.13 -3.89
C GLN A 97 -16.70 1.84 -4.09
N LEU A 98 -15.72 1.61 -3.21
CA LEU A 98 -14.89 0.41 -3.25
C LEU A 98 -15.53 -0.70 -2.41
N ARG A 99 -16.22 -1.62 -3.08
CA ARG A 99 -16.67 -2.89 -2.49
C ARG A 99 -15.52 -3.87 -2.63
N GLY A 100 -14.56 -3.75 -1.71
CA GLY A 100 -13.24 -4.35 -1.83
C GLY A 100 -13.14 -5.72 -1.17
N ILE A 101 -12.29 -6.54 -1.76
CA ILE A 101 -11.83 -7.82 -1.22
C ILE A 101 -10.31 -7.88 -1.32
N SER A 102 -9.63 -8.30 -0.26
CA SER A 102 -8.22 -8.60 -0.30
C SER A 102 -7.98 -10.02 -0.81
N HIS A 103 -6.92 -10.20 -1.56
CA HIS A 103 -6.45 -11.50 -2.01
C HIS A 103 -5.06 -11.75 -1.41
N HIS A 104 -4.75 -13.00 -1.05
CA HIS A 104 -3.36 -13.40 -0.94
C HIS A 104 -2.76 -13.31 -2.33
N GLY A 105 -2.00 -12.25 -2.59
CA GLY A 105 -1.47 -11.91 -3.89
C GLY A 105 -0.08 -12.49 -4.14
N PHE A 106 0.83 -11.60 -4.46
CA PHE A 106 2.21 -11.94 -4.84
C PHE A 106 3.20 -11.85 -3.67
N ASN A 107 2.72 -11.83 -2.43
CA ASN A 107 3.52 -11.74 -1.20
C ASN A 107 3.87 -13.11 -0.59
N GLY A 108 3.19 -14.18 -1.00
CA GLY A 108 3.47 -15.55 -0.54
C GLY A 108 4.72 -16.15 -1.18
N ASP A 109 5.14 -17.32 -0.70
CA ASP A 109 6.35 -18.02 -1.19
C ASP A 109 6.32 -18.37 -2.66
N GLY A 110 5.14 -18.61 -3.21
CA GLY A 110 4.96 -18.84 -4.63
C GLY A 110 5.03 -17.58 -5.48
N LEU A 111 5.05 -16.39 -4.87
CA LEU A 111 4.99 -15.08 -5.55
C LEU A 111 3.89 -15.06 -6.61
N GLN A 112 2.71 -15.53 -6.23
CA GLN A 112 1.53 -15.67 -7.08
C GLN A 112 0.27 -15.70 -6.22
N PRO A 113 -0.90 -15.36 -6.77
CA PRO A 113 -2.18 -15.55 -6.09
C PRO A 113 -2.38 -16.99 -5.63
N GLN A 114 -3.06 -17.15 -4.51
CA GLN A 114 -3.33 -18.47 -3.97
C GLN A 114 -4.36 -19.24 -4.78
N ASN A 115 -4.43 -20.54 -4.52
CA ASN A 115 -5.42 -21.48 -5.02
C ASN A 115 -5.42 -21.75 -6.54
N LEU A 116 -4.28 -21.52 -7.18
CA LEU A 116 -4.10 -21.83 -8.61
C LEU A 116 -4.03 -23.34 -8.90
N TRP A 117 -4.01 -24.16 -7.87
CA TRP A 117 -4.12 -25.64 -7.99
C TRP A 117 -5.58 -26.12 -8.14
N ASN A 118 -6.56 -25.28 -7.75
CA ASN A 118 -7.99 -25.63 -7.80
C ASN A 118 -8.81 -24.71 -8.71
N MET A 119 -8.31 -23.52 -9.02
CA MET A 119 -9.07 -22.52 -9.76
C MET A 119 -8.19 -21.78 -10.77
N ASN A 120 -8.76 -21.53 -11.94
CA ASN A 120 -8.14 -20.65 -12.92
C ASN A 120 -8.07 -19.22 -12.40
N TRP A 121 -6.97 -18.53 -12.65
CA TRP A 121 -6.74 -17.19 -12.12
C TRP A 121 -7.69 -16.12 -12.67
N GLN A 122 -8.09 -16.20 -13.96
CA GLN A 122 -9.09 -15.28 -14.51
C GLN A 122 -10.48 -15.54 -13.91
N ALA A 123 -10.79 -16.82 -13.66
CA ALA A 123 -12.03 -17.22 -13.00
C ALA A 123 -12.11 -16.72 -11.55
N GLN A 124 -10.98 -16.61 -10.83
CA GLN A 124 -10.98 -15.99 -9.50
C GLN A 124 -11.43 -14.53 -9.55
N ILE A 125 -10.92 -13.73 -10.50
CA ILE A 125 -11.32 -12.33 -10.68
C ILE A 125 -12.83 -12.26 -11.04
N ALA A 126 -13.28 -13.09 -11.98
CA ALA A 126 -14.68 -13.13 -12.38
C ALA A 126 -15.61 -13.54 -11.22
N HIS A 127 -15.17 -14.48 -10.38
CA HIS A 127 -15.94 -14.93 -9.23
C HIS A 127 -16.06 -13.84 -8.16
N MET A 128 -14.96 -13.14 -7.82
CA MET A 128 -15.04 -11.99 -6.91
C MET A 128 -16.05 -10.96 -7.41
N LYS A 129 -16.03 -10.66 -8.72
CA LYS A 129 -17.00 -9.76 -9.33
C LYS A 129 -18.44 -10.28 -9.24
N ALA A 130 -18.67 -11.57 -9.49
CA ALA A 130 -19.99 -12.19 -9.40
C ALA A 130 -20.56 -12.14 -7.97
N LEU A 131 -19.72 -12.20 -6.94
CA LEU A 131 -20.12 -12.04 -5.54
C LEU A 131 -20.51 -10.60 -5.17
N GLY A 132 -20.26 -9.62 -6.06
CA GLY A 132 -20.61 -8.22 -5.88
C GLY A 132 -19.45 -7.28 -5.54
N PHE A 133 -18.24 -7.80 -5.43
CA PHE A 133 -17.04 -6.97 -5.28
C PHE A 133 -16.74 -6.23 -6.59
N ASN A 134 -16.15 -5.05 -6.46
CA ASN A 134 -15.70 -4.27 -7.61
C ASN A 134 -14.24 -3.80 -7.45
N ALA A 135 -13.60 -4.15 -6.35
CA ALA A 135 -12.22 -3.76 -6.05
C ALA A 135 -11.43 -4.91 -5.42
N ILE A 136 -10.16 -5.00 -5.77
CA ILE A 136 -9.22 -6.00 -5.24
C ILE A 136 -8.03 -5.27 -4.61
N ARG A 137 -7.73 -5.55 -3.34
CA ARG A 137 -6.45 -5.19 -2.71
C ARG A 137 -5.51 -6.36 -2.94
N LEU A 138 -4.42 -6.09 -3.67
CA LEU A 138 -3.51 -7.11 -4.18
C LEU A 138 -2.10 -6.89 -3.62
N PRO A 139 -1.68 -7.71 -2.65
CA PRO A 139 -0.34 -7.66 -2.07
C PRO A 139 0.75 -7.99 -3.08
N PHE A 140 1.86 -7.25 -3.00
CA PHE A 140 3.11 -7.56 -3.66
C PHE A 140 4.30 -7.25 -2.74
N VAL A 141 5.46 -7.79 -3.08
CA VAL A 141 6.72 -7.60 -2.38
C VAL A 141 7.85 -7.36 -3.38
N PRO A 142 9.05 -6.91 -2.99
CA PRO A 142 10.18 -6.74 -3.92
C PRO A 142 10.50 -7.99 -4.75
N ASP A 143 10.39 -9.19 -4.15
CA ASP A 143 10.55 -10.46 -4.86
C ASP A 143 9.63 -10.59 -6.08
N THR A 144 8.43 -10.04 -6.01
CA THR A 144 7.48 -10.03 -7.15
C THR A 144 8.07 -9.30 -8.35
N LEU A 145 8.85 -8.26 -8.10
CA LEU A 145 9.42 -7.42 -9.16
C LEU A 145 10.71 -7.98 -9.74
N TYR A 146 11.49 -8.72 -8.93
CA TYR A 146 12.87 -9.07 -9.27
C TYR A 146 13.16 -10.57 -9.35
N ALA A 147 12.28 -11.45 -8.82
CA ALA A 147 12.53 -12.88 -8.88
C ALA A 147 12.54 -13.39 -10.34
N PRO A 148 13.49 -14.29 -10.68
CA PRO A 148 13.55 -14.88 -11.99
C PRO A 148 12.34 -15.77 -12.28
N ALA A 149 12.18 -16.11 -13.55
CA ALA A 149 11.25 -17.15 -13.95
C ALA A 149 11.65 -18.49 -13.31
N SER A 150 10.67 -19.15 -12.73
CA SER A 150 10.85 -20.48 -12.13
C SER A 150 9.65 -21.35 -12.39
N LYS A 151 9.80 -22.67 -12.22
CA LYS A 151 8.65 -23.57 -12.16
C LYS A 151 7.82 -23.20 -10.94
N ARG A 152 6.54 -22.91 -11.13
CA ARG A 152 5.66 -22.51 -10.05
C ARG A 152 5.20 -23.71 -9.25
N GLY A 153 5.44 -23.66 -7.95
CA GLY A 153 4.74 -24.53 -7.00
C GLY A 153 3.27 -24.11 -6.85
N TYR A 154 2.44 -25.03 -6.39
CA TYR A 154 1.02 -24.74 -6.10
C TYR A 154 0.23 -24.18 -7.30
N LEU A 155 0.54 -24.69 -8.49
CA LEU A 155 -0.10 -24.34 -9.76
C LEU A 155 -0.54 -25.62 -10.49
N ASP A 156 -1.80 -25.70 -10.88
CA ASP A 156 -2.25 -26.64 -11.89
C ASP A 156 -2.07 -26.00 -13.27
N ALA A 157 -1.15 -26.54 -14.08
CA ALA A 157 -0.84 -26.01 -15.39
C ALA A 157 -1.96 -26.25 -16.42
N GLY A 158 -2.83 -27.23 -16.18
CA GLY A 158 -4.01 -27.48 -17.02
C GLY A 158 -5.09 -26.41 -16.81
N LEU A 159 -5.30 -26.02 -15.54
CA LEU A 159 -6.22 -24.94 -15.19
C LEU A 159 -5.64 -23.56 -15.54
N ASN A 160 -4.33 -23.40 -15.46
CA ASN A 160 -3.63 -22.12 -15.63
C ASN A 160 -2.57 -22.20 -16.71
N PRO A 161 -2.92 -22.47 -17.97
CA PRO A 161 -1.96 -22.65 -19.05
C PRO A 161 -1.16 -21.38 -19.29
N GLY A 162 0.14 -21.56 -19.61
CA GLY A 162 1.04 -20.46 -19.98
C GLY A 162 1.57 -19.61 -18.82
N LEU A 163 1.33 -20.01 -17.57
CA LEU A 163 1.97 -19.35 -16.40
C LEU A 163 3.34 -19.91 -16.07
N ASP A 164 3.61 -21.17 -16.37
CA ASP A 164 4.94 -21.77 -16.23
C ASP A 164 5.97 -21.00 -17.06
N GLY A 165 7.15 -20.79 -16.48
CA GLY A 165 8.24 -20.04 -17.13
C GLY A 165 8.08 -18.52 -17.14
N LYS A 166 6.99 -17.97 -16.58
CA LYS A 166 6.86 -16.52 -16.39
C LYS A 166 7.50 -16.09 -15.07
N THR A 167 8.09 -14.89 -15.07
CA THR A 167 8.47 -14.24 -13.81
C THR A 167 7.23 -13.86 -13.01
N PRO A 168 7.33 -13.67 -11.68
CA PRO A 168 6.20 -13.16 -10.89
C PRO A 168 5.69 -11.81 -11.41
N LEU A 169 6.59 -10.91 -11.84
CA LEU A 169 6.21 -9.63 -12.45
C LEU A 169 5.39 -9.81 -13.73
N GLN A 170 5.78 -10.74 -14.63
CA GLN A 170 5.01 -11.03 -15.83
C GLN A 170 3.62 -11.57 -15.50
N PHE A 171 3.47 -12.33 -14.41
CA PHE A 171 2.16 -12.78 -13.99
C PHE A 171 1.36 -11.64 -13.33
N LEU A 172 1.99 -10.78 -12.54
CA LEU A 172 1.35 -9.57 -12.02
C LEU A 172 0.83 -8.70 -13.17
N ASP A 173 1.60 -8.53 -14.26
CA ASP A 173 1.15 -7.80 -15.45
C ASP A 173 -0.14 -8.38 -16.04
N LEU A 174 -0.21 -9.70 -16.17
CA LEU A 174 -1.41 -10.38 -16.68
C LEU A 174 -2.60 -10.20 -15.75
N TRP A 175 -2.39 -10.32 -14.43
CA TRP A 175 -3.43 -10.13 -13.43
C TRP A 175 -4.00 -8.71 -13.45
N MET A 176 -3.11 -7.71 -13.45
CA MET A 176 -3.48 -6.29 -13.49
C MET A 176 -4.29 -5.97 -14.75
N ALA A 177 -3.82 -6.45 -15.91
CA ALA A 177 -4.51 -6.22 -17.20
C ALA A 177 -5.88 -6.91 -17.22
N GLU A 178 -6.00 -8.11 -16.69
CA GLU A 178 -7.27 -8.85 -16.68
C GLU A 178 -8.27 -8.23 -15.69
N ALA A 179 -7.83 -7.83 -14.51
CA ALA A 179 -8.70 -7.14 -13.55
C ALA A 179 -9.22 -5.81 -14.14
N ASP A 180 -8.35 -5.04 -14.80
CA ASP A 180 -8.75 -3.81 -15.51
C ASP A 180 -9.75 -4.11 -16.63
N ARG A 181 -9.51 -5.13 -17.45
CA ARG A 181 -10.43 -5.58 -18.51
C ARG A 181 -11.81 -5.98 -17.97
N GLN A 182 -11.85 -6.60 -16.79
CA GLN A 182 -13.08 -6.96 -16.12
C GLN A 182 -13.75 -5.78 -15.39
N GLY A 183 -13.12 -4.61 -15.35
CA GLY A 183 -13.62 -3.41 -14.68
C GLY A 183 -13.53 -3.49 -13.15
N MET A 184 -12.57 -4.25 -12.63
CA MET A 184 -12.28 -4.32 -11.21
C MET A 184 -11.24 -3.25 -10.85
N TYR A 185 -11.54 -2.41 -9.87
CA TYR A 185 -10.56 -1.50 -9.30
C TYR A 185 -9.44 -2.28 -8.62
N ILE A 186 -8.20 -1.81 -8.74
CA ILE A 186 -7.04 -2.47 -8.17
C ILE A 186 -6.32 -1.50 -7.23
N LEU A 187 -6.17 -1.90 -5.98
CA LEU A 187 -5.28 -1.30 -5.00
C LEU A 187 -4.08 -2.23 -4.85
N LEU A 188 -2.90 -1.80 -5.33
CA LEU A 188 -1.67 -2.53 -5.06
C LEU A 188 -1.21 -2.22 -3.63
N ASP A 189 -0.89 -3.26 -2.89
CA ASP A 189 -0.42 -3.19 -1.53
C ASP A 189 1.06 -3.62 -1.45
N PHE A 190 1.93 -2.69 -1.04
CA PHE A 190 3.29 -3.05 -0.69
C PHE A 190 3.29 -3.75 0.67
N HIS A 191 3.25 -5.09 0.64
CA HIS A 191 2.87 -5.88 1.82
C HIS A 191 4.00 -6.05 2.82
N SER A 192 5.22 -6.29 2.35
CA SER A 192 6.42 -6.45 3.17
C SER A 192 7.67 -6.30 2.31
N VAL A 193 8.83 -6.22 2.96
CA VAL A 193 10.13 -6.11 2.27
C VAL A 193 10.63 -7.45 1.74
N SER A 194 9.96 -8.55 2.08
CA SER A 194 10.29 -9.92 1.65
C SER A 194 9.03 -10.78 1.56
N LYS A 195 9.15 -11.92 0.89
CA LYS A 195 8.06 -12.90 0.81
C LYS A 195 7.75 -13.54 2.17
N MET A 196 6.55 -14.11 2.29
CA MET A 196 5.95 -14.55 3.55
C MET A 196 6.83 -15.51 4.37
N SER A 197 7.52 -16.48 3.76
CA SER A 197 8.39 -17.41 4.50
C SER A 197 9.58 -16.74 5.17
N GLN A 198 10.02 -15.60 4.64
CA GLN A 198 11.09 -14.81 5.23
C GLN A 198 10.59 -13.82 6.26
N TYR A 199 9.32 -13.41 6.15
CA TYR A 199 8.64 -12.54 7.11
C TYR A 199 8.43 -13.20 8.48
N TYR A 200 8.10 -14.50 8.49
CA TYR A 200 7.92 -15.29 9.71
C TYR A 200 9.21 -15.96 10.18
N HIS A 201 10.37 -15.67 9.57
CA HIS A 201 11.63 -16.25 10.03
C HIS A 201 11.97 -15.79 11.46
N PRO A 202 12.60 -16.66 12.26
CA PRO A 202 12.51 -16.60 13.71
C PRO A 202 12.93 -15.23 14.20
N ILE A 203 12.21 -14.76 15.18
CA ILE A 203 12.49 -13.61 16.00
C ILE A 203 13.99 -13.37 16.01
N ILE A 204 14.44 -12.43 15.19
CA ILE A 204 15.78 -11.89 15.31
C ILE A 204 15.79 -11.26 16.69
N THR A 205 16.42 -11.89 17.63
CA THR A 205 16.40 -11.49 19.05
C THR A 205 17.47 -10.45 19.36
N ASP A 206 18.44 -10.26 18.47
CA ASP A 206 19.48 -9.25 18.64
C ASP A 206 19.09 -7.95 17.88
N PRO A 207 18.91 -6.83 18.60
CA PRO A 207 18.63 -5.53 17.96
C PRO A 207 19.67 -5.08 16.93
N LYS A 208 20.90 -5.60 16.96
CA LYS A 208 21.94 -5.31 15.95
C LYS A 208 21.60 -5.89 14.58
N ASP A 209 20.82 -6.95 14.54
CA ASP A 209 20.43 -7.66 13.32
C ASP A 209 19.21 -7.02 12.64
N TYR A 210 18.54 -6.14 13.37
CA TYR A 210 17.48 -5.33 12.78
C TYR A 210 18.04 -4.07 12.19
N GLY A 211 18.80 -3.75 11.45
CA GLY A 211 19.15 -2.43 10.99
C GLY A 211 18.09 -1.33 11.32
N PRO A 212 18.18 -0.11 10.92
CA PRO A 212 17.29 0.97 11.34
C PRO A 212 15.85 0.73 10.85
N GLY A 213 15.03 0.15 11.70
CA GLY A 213 13.59 -0.03 11.51
C GLY A 213 13.19 -1.11 10.51
N MET A 214 11.94 -1.06 10.07
CA MET A 214 11.34 -2.03 9.14
C MET A 214 12.02 -2.10 7.77
N TRP A 215 12.85 -1.15 7.43
CA TRP A 215 13.56 -1.01 6.16
C TRP A 215 14.92 -1.70 6.12
N ALA A 216 15.37 -2.21 7.24
CA ALA A 216 16.66 -2.85 7.36
C ALA A 216 16.53 -4.35 7.61
N GLU A 217 15.44 -4.95 7.24
CA GLU A 217 15.39 -6.39 7.11
C GLU A 217 16.40 -6.80 6.04
N THR A 218 17.31 -7.67 6.43
CA THR A 218 18.27 -8.25 5.50
C THR A 218 17.55 -9.25 4.62
N TRP A 219 17.20 -8.82 3.42
CA TRP A 219 16.71 -9.72 2.41
C TRP A 219 17.87 -10.33 1.64
N ASN A 220 18.01 -11.63 1.64
CA ASN A 220 19.16 -12.35 1.05
C ASN A 220 20.52 -11.75 1.45
N GLN A 221 20.67 -11.31 2.71
CA GLN A 221 21.86 -10.62 3.23
C GLN A 221 22.11 -9.23 2.62
N GLN A 222 21.17 -8.68 1.89
CA GLN A 222 21.21 -7.30 1.41
C GLN A 222 20.16 -6.46 2.13
N ALA A 223 20.57 -5.30 2.65
CA ALA A 223 19.64 -4.38 3.28
C ALA A 223 18.67 -3.80 2.24
N TYR A 224 17.35 -3.96 2.46
CA TYR A 224 16.34 -3.24 1.70
C TYR A 224 16.10 -1.88 2.36
N LEU A 225 16.41 -0.81 1.66
CA LEU A 225 16.42 0.55 2.20
C LEU A 225 15.19 1.34 1.74
N ALA A 226 14.89 2.44 2.42
CA ALA A 226 13.83 3.36 2.04
C ALA A 226 13.93 3.83 0.57
N LYS A 227 15.14 4.03 0.05
CA LYS A 227 15.35 4.36 -1.37
C LYS A 227 14.91 3.25 -2.33
N ASP A 228 15.07 1.98 -1.92
CA ASP A 228 14.67 0.82 -2.72
C ASP A 228 13.15 0.70 -2.74
N TRP A 229 12.52 0.92 -1.61
CA TRP A 229 11.06 1.01 -1.48
C TRP A 229 10.47 2.14 -2.35
N LEU A 230 11.03 3.33 -2.30
CA LEU A 230 10.60 4.45 -3.13
C LEU A 230 10.75 4.16 -4.63
N ARG A 231 11.87 3.52 -5.02
CA ARG A 231 12.08 3.04 -6.39
C ARG A 231 10.97 2.08 -6.81
N ASP A 232 10.65 1.10 -5.98
CA ASP A 232 9.69 0.05 -6.31
C ASP A 232 8.26 0.57 -6.37
N LEU A 233 7.87 1.46 -5.44
CA LEU A 233 6.57 2.16 -5.51
C LEU A 233 6.44 3.01 -6.78
N THR A 234 7.50 3.76 -7.12
CA THR A 234 7.54 4.59 -8.33
C THR A 234 7.48 3.73 -9.59
N TYR A 235 8.18 2.58 -9.57
CA TYR A 235 8.18 1.62 -10.67
C TYR A 235 6.77 1.08 -10.96
N VAL A 236 6.05 0.59 -9.96
CA VAL A 236 4.70 0.06 -10.17
C VAL A 236 3.70 1.16 -10.52
N ALA A 237 3.82 2.36 -9.93
CA ALA A 237 2.99 3.52 -10.28
C ALA A 237 3.12 3.88 -11.76
N THR A 238 4.34 3.86 -12.30
CA THR A 238 4.63 4.15 -13.71
C THR A 238 4.20 3.01 -14.62
N ARG A 239 4.50 1.76 -14.24
CA ARG A 239 4.25 0.56 -15.04
C ARG A 239 2.79 0.41 -15.39
N TYR A 240 1.91 0.63 -14.43
CA TYR A 240 0.47 0.44 -14.58
C TYR A 240 -0.32 1.73 -14.84
N ALA A 241 0.36 2.82 -15.19
CA ALA A 241 -0.26 4.14 -15.38
C ALA A 241 -1.35 4.19 -16.48
N LYS A 242 -1.36 3.23 -17.40
CA LYS A 242 -2.35 3.15 -18.49
C LYS A 242 -3.61 2.36 -18.12
N LEU A 243 -3.62 1.65 -16.99
CA LEU A 243 -4.77 0.89 -16.56
C LEU A 243 -5.81 1.84 -15.96
N LYS A 244 -7.04 1.73 -16.49
CA LYS A 244 -8.14 2.62 -16.10
C LYS A 244 -8.56 2.41 -14.64
N HIS A 245 -8.53 1.16 -14.17
CA HIS A 245 -9.02 0.79 -12.85
C HIS A 245 -7.89 0.62 -11.81
N PHE A 246 -6.66 1.00 -12.14
CA PHE A 246 -5.59 1.10 -11.14
C PHE A 246 -5.83 2.35 -10.29
N ILE A 247 -6.45 2.16 -9.11
CA ILE A 247 -6.93 3.28 -8.29
C ILE A 247 -5.86 3.87 -7.38
N GLY A 248 -4.89 3.09 -6.93
CA GLY A 248 -3.90 3.58 -5.98
C GLY A 248 -2.93 2.53 -5.48
N ILE A 249 -2.09 2.97 -4.58
CA ILE A 249 -1.11 2.14 -3.88
C ILE A 249 -1.29 2.32 -2.37
N ASP A 250 -1.46 1.21 -1.65
CA ASP A 250 -1.25 1.12 -0.20
C ASP A 250 0.26 1.05 0.02
N ILE A 251 0.81 2.14 0.53
CA ILE A 251 2.25 2.37 0.43
C ILE A 251 3.08 1.45 1.32
N PHE A 252 2.50 0.95 2.42
CA PHE A 252 3.12 -0.08 3.26
C PHE A 252 2.09 -0.72 4.18
N ASN A 253 2.04 -2.06 4.15
CA ASN A 253 1.18 -2.85 4.99
C ASN A 253 1.64 -2.84 6.46
N GLU A 254 0.74 -2.44 7.34
CA GLU A 254 0.86 -2.60 8.79
C GLU A 254 2.15 -2.07 9.41
N PRO A 255 2.40 -0.75 9.36
CA PRO A 255 3.53 -0.13 10.04
C PRO A 255 3.53 -0.44 11.54
N ARG A 256 4.56 -1.14 12.04
CA ARG A 256 4.59 -1.71 13.40
C ARG A 256 6.00 -1.69 14.03
N ASP A 257 6.11 -2.28 15.19
CA ASP A 257 7.33 -2.51 15.94
C ASP A 257 8.12 -1.23 16.23
N ARG A 258 9.10 -0.89 15.42
CA ARG A 258 9.96 0.28 15.56
C ARG A 258 9.41 1.53 14.90
N VAL A 259 8.27 1.41 14.25
CA VAL A 259 7.64 2.53 13.53
C VAL A 259 6.87 3.42 14.51
N ARG A 260 7.09 4.71 14.41
CA ARG A 260 6.35 5.77 15.11
C ARG A 260 5.92 6.80 14.09
N TRP A 261 4.89 7.56 14.41
CA TRP A 261 4.44 8.63 13.50
C TRP A 261 5.56 9.65 13.26
N THR A 262 6.10 10.21 14.34
CA THR A 262 7.28 11.07 14.34
C THR A 262 8.24 10.66 15.44
N LEU A 263 9.45 11.18 15.41
CA LEU A 263 10.49 10.90 16.41
C LEU A 263 10.94 12.20 17.08
N PRO A 264 11.09 12.22 18.42
CA PRO A 264 11.68 13.35 19.11
C PRO A 264 13.19 13.44 18.83
N ALA A 265 13.78 14.60 19.07
CA ALA A 265 15.22 14.76 19.02
C ALA A 265 15.91 13.81 20.01
N GLY A 266 16.93 13.09 19.53
CA GLY A 266 17.66 12.11 20.34
C GLY A 266 16.94 10.76 20.53
N ALA A 267 15.89 10.48 19.75
CA ALA A 267 15.26 9.16 19.75
C ALA A 267 16.26 8.06 19.37
N ASP A 268 15.95 6.84 19.78
CA ASP A 268 16.72 5.65 19.39
C ASP A 268 16.87 5.61 17.85
N PRO A 269 18.09 5.56 17.31
CA PRO A 269 18.36 5.56 15.88
C PRO A 269 17.78 4.35 15.15
N LEU A 270 17.35 3.34 15.87
CA LEU A 270 16.67 2.17 15.31
C LEU A 270 15.17 2.39 15.07
N LEU A 271 14.62 3.50 15.54
CA LEU A 271 13.21 3.84 15.30
C LEU A 271 13.04 4.52 13.95
N VAL A 272 11.88 4.32 13.35
CA VAL A 272 11.51 4.83 12.03
C VAL A 272 10.37 5.83 12.16
N ALA A 273 10.56 7.03 11.60
CA ALA A 273 9.51 8.03 11.49
C ALA A 273 8.62 7.74 10.27
N TRP A 274 7.36 7.38 10.50
CA TRP A 274 6.42 7.04 9.42
C TRP A 274 6.00 8.24 8.58
N LYS A 275 5.64 9.34 9.23
CA LYS A 275 5.14 10.54 8.55
C LYS A 275 6.05 11.03 7.41
N PRO A 276 7.35 11.32 7.62
CA PRO A 276 8.21 11.81 6.54
C PRO A 276 8.40 10.78 5.43
N LEU A 277 8.37 9.48 5.74
CA LEU A 277 8.44 8.41 4.74
C LEU A 277 7.16 8.35 3.90
N ALA A 278 6.00 8.39 4.54
CA ALA A 278 4.71 8.39 3.85
C ALA A 278 4.56 9.61 2.94
N GLU A 279 4.96 10.80 3.40
CA GLU A 279 4.96 12.03 2.59
C GLU A 279 5.91 11.92 1.38
N THR A 280 7.10 11.37 1.58
CA THR A 280 8.08 11.16 0.50
C THR A 280 7.55 10.15 -0.54
N ALA A 281 6.98 9.04 -0.07
CA ALA A 281 6.39 8.04 -0.95
C ALA A 281 5.20 8.60 -1.75
N ALA A 282 4.30 9.33 -1.09
CA ALA A 282 3.17 9.96 -1.74
C ALA A 282 3.62 10.92 -2.86
N ASN A 283 4.60 11.77 -2.56
CA ASN A 283 5.15 12.70 -3.56
C ASN A 283 5.78 11.96 -4.75
N ALA A 284 6.53 10.88 -4.51
CA ALA A 284 7.16 10.08 -5.55
C ALA A 284 6.11 9.38 -6.43
N ILE A 285 5.10 8.76 -5.82
CA ILE A 285 4.00 8.09 -6.53
C ILE A 285 3.22 9.09 -7.38
N LEU A 286 2.83 10.23 -6.80
CA LEU A 286 2.03 11.24 -7.51
C LEU A 286 2.82 11.96 -8.61
N ALA A 287 4.14 12.09 -8.46
CA ALA A 287 5.01 12.58 -9.54
C ALA A 287 5.09 11.58 -10.70
N ALA A 288 5.11 10.28 -10.42
CA ALA A 288 5.16 9.22 -11.43
C ALA A 288 3.79 8.98 -12.10
N ASN A 289 2.71 9.04 -11.31
CA ASN A 289 1.35 8.84 -11.79
C ASN A 289 0.36 9.72 -10.99
N PRO A 290 0.05 10.93 -11.46
CA PRO A 290 -0.85 11.86 -10.78
C PRO A 290 -2.31 11.39 -10.75
N ASN A 291 -2.65 10.33 -11.49
CA ASN A 291 -4.00 9.78 -11.50
C ASN A 291 -4.33 8.93 -10.28
N LEU A 292 -3.32 8.47 -9.54
CA LEU A 292 -3.51 7.58 -8.40
C LEU A 292 -3.99 8.31 -7.14
N LEU A 293 -4.55 7.53 -6.24
CA LEU A 293 -4.68 7.83 -4.82
C LEU A 293 -3.53 7.16 -4.06
N VAL A 294 -3.16 7.76 -2.94
CA VAL A 294 -2.19 7.20 -2.00
C VAL A 294 -2.93 6.74 -0.77
N PHE A 295 -2.85 5.44 -0.49
CA PHE A 295 -3.45 4.84 0.68
C PHE A 295 -2.40 4.74 1.78
N VAL A 296 -2.71 5.28 2.95
CA VAL A 296 -1.78 5.37 4.08
C VAL A 296 -2.43 4.78 5.32
N GLN A 297 -1.73 3.85 5.94
CA GLN A 297 -2.12 3.27 7.21
C GLN A 297 -1.57 4.08 8.38
N GLY A 298 -2.12 3.85 9.55
CA GLY A 298 -1.59 4.37 10.81
C GLY A 298 -0.35 3.60 11.28
N VAL A 299 -0.03 3.77 12.55
CA VAL A 299 1.06 3.05 13.24
C VAL A 299 0.50 2.16 14.34
N THR A 300 1.32 1.27 14.90
CA THR A 300 0.88 0.31 15.93
C THR A 300 1.13 0.81 17.35
N ARG A 301 1.78 1.93 17.51
CA ARG A 301 2.11 2.47 18.84
C ARG A 301 1.81 3.95 18.92
N ASN A 302 1.52 4.40 20.15
CA ASN A 302 1.37 5.81 20.44
C ASN A 302 2.72 6.54 20.27
N ASP A 303 2.62 7.79 19.86
CA ASP A 303 3.77 8.69 19.75
C ASP A 303 4.13 9.31 21.12
N TRP A 304 5.26 10.04 21.16
CA TRP A 304 5.76 10.71 22.37
C TRP A 304 4.97 11.95 22.78
N SER A 305 4.00 12.33 21.98
CA SER A 305 3.25 13.60 22.17
C SER A 305 2.49 13.70 23.50
N GLY A 306 2.11 12.55 24.08
CA GLY A 306 1.18 12.50 25.22
C GLY A 306 -0.25 12.93 24.87
N LYS A 307 -0.56 13.16 23.60
CA LYS A 307 -1.87 13.62 23.11
C LYS A 307 -2.81 12.48 22.73
N GLU A 308 -2.28 11.27 22.65
CA GLU A 308 -3.02 10.11 22.22
C GLU A 308 -3.62 9.36 23.41
N LYS A 309 -4.83 8.86 23.22
CA LYS A 309 -5.43 7.91 24.15
C LYS A 309 -4.75 6.56 23.95
N ASP A 310 -4.26 5.98 25.03
CA ASP A 310 -3.66 4.63 25.02
C ASP A 310 -4.77 3.59 24.90
N LEU A 311 -4.82 2.93 23.76
CA LEU A 311 -5.79 1.90 23.41
C LEU A 311 -5.08 0.66 22.90
N PRO A 312 -5.65 -0.54 23.08
CA PRO A 312 -5.14 -1.74 22.40
C PRO A 312 -5.28 -1.60 20.89
N LEU A 313 -4.17 -1.79 20.16
CA LEU A 313 -4.06 -1.53 18.73
C LEU A 313 -3.85 -2.79 17.92
N ASN A 314 -4.47 -2.86 16.75
CA ASN A 314 -4.00 -3.72 15.66
C ASN A 314 -2.82 -3.03 14.95
N TRP A 315 -2.09 -3.78 14.14
CA TRP A 315 -1.02 -3.21 13.32
C TRP A 315 -1.60 -2.23 12.28
N GLY A 316 -0.98 -1.05 12.16
CA GLY A 316 -1.43 -0.01 11.24
C GLY A 316 -2.73 0.73 11.61
N GLU A 317 -3.28 0.52 12.83
CA GLU A 317 -4.60 1.02 13.21
C GLU A 317 -4.60 2.48 13.69
N ASN A 318 -3.54 2.92 14.39
CA ASN A 318 -3.52 4.20 15.09
C ASN A 318 -3.30 5.39 14.14
N LEU A 319 -4.35 6.15 13.90
CA LEU A 319 -4.32 7.40 13.13
C LEU A 319 -4.55 8.64 14.01
N GLN A 320 -4.57 8.52 15.35
CA GLN A 320 -4.70 9.67 16.26
C GLN A 320 -3.69 10.79 15.94
N PRO A 321 -2.42 10.48 15.57
CA PRO A 321 -1.44 11.52 15.24
C PRO A 321 -1.86 12.44 14.10
N GLN A 322 -2.66 11.98 13.15
CA GLN A 322 -3.20 12.83 12.08
C GLN A 322 -4.02 14.02 12.61
N GLY A 323 -4.55 13.92 13.83
CA GLY A 323 -5.33 15.00 14.46
C GLY A 323 -4.48 16.17 14.95
N TYR A 324 -3.21 15.96 15.27
CA TYR A 324 -2.35 17.00 15.86
C TYR A 324 -1.01 17.22 15.10
N ASP A 325 -0.60 16.27 14.26
CA ASP A 325 0.57 16.33 13.40
C ASP A 325 0.24 15.71 12.02
N PRO A 326 -0.57 16.41 11.22
CA PRO A 326 -1.13 15.86 10.00
C PRO A 326 -0.07 15.61 8.92
N LEU A 327 -0.34 14.61 8.07
CA LEU A 327 0.43 14.36 6.84
C LEU A 327 0.33 15.55 5.88
N ASN A 328 1.46 15.97 5.36
CA ASN A 328 1.54 16.96 4.28
C ASN A 328 1.41 16.28 2.90
N ILE A 329 0.27 15.64 2.68
CA ILE A 329 -0.13 15.02 1.42
C ILE A 329 -1.41 15.73 0.95
N PRO A 330 -1.58 16.06 -0.34
CA PRO A 330 -2.81 16.65 -0.83
C PRO A 330 -4.03 15.83 -0.40
N SER A 331 -4.95 16.45 0.36
CA SER A 331 -6.14 15.74 0.87
C SER A 331 -7.03 15.16 -0.24
N THR A 332 -6.93 15.71 -1.45
CA THR A 332 -7.59 15.20 -2.65
C THR A 332 -6.97 13.93 -3.19
N LYS A 333 -5.83 13.49 -2.67
CA LYS A 333 -5.10 12.29 -3.09
C LYS A 333 -4.86 11.29 -1.96
N LEU A 334 -5.17 11.66 -0.73
CA LEU A 334 -4.93 10.87 0.47
C LEU A 334 -6.16 10.06 0.86
N VAL A 335 -5.97 8.77 1.07
CA VAL A 335 -6.94 7.84 1.66
C VAL A 335 -6.31 7.20 2.89
N PHE A 336 -7.01 7.18 4.01
CA PHE A 336 -6.58 6.44 5.20
C PHE A 336 -7.10 5.02 5.16
N ALA A 337 -6.18 4.04 5.21
CA ALA A 337 -6.46 2.63 4.97
C ALA A 337 -6.07 1.74 6.17
N MET A 338 -6.50 2.13 7.38
CA MET A 338 -6.17 1.40 8.60
C MET A 338 -6.69 -0.05 8.55
N HIS A 339 -6.05 -0.92 9.34
CA HIS A 339 -6.49 -2.29 9.58
C HIS A 339 -7.10 -2.42 10.96
N THR A 340 -8.20 -3.13 11.07
CA THR A 340 -8.84 -3.40 12.38
C THR A 340 -9.48 -4.77 12.37
N TYR A 341 -9.25 -5.54 13.43
CA TYR A 341 -9.70 -6.91 13.55
C TYR A 341 -10.38 -7.16 14.89
N GLY A 342 -11.28 -8.12 14.87
CA GLY A 342 -12.01 -8.61 16.01
C GLY A 342 -11.27 -9.70 16.80
N PRO A 343 -11.98 -10.33 17.75
CA PRO A 343 -11.41 -11.27 18.70
C PRO A 343 -10.90 -12.58 18.09
N ASP A 344 -11.20 -12.87 16.82
CA ASP A 344 -10.64 -14.04 16.12
C ASP A 344 -9.16 -13.87 15.79
N VAL A 345 -8.72 -12.63 15.55
CA VAL A 345 -7.37 -12.33 15.05
C VAL A 345 -6.46 -11.82 16.15
N TYR A 346 -6.95 -10.88 16.96
CA TYR A 346 -6.16 -10.31 18.06
C TYR A 346 -7.04 -9.97 19.24
N VAL A 347 -6.74 -10.52 20.41
CA VAL A 347 -7.53 -10.31 21.63
C VAL A 347 -7.18 -8.97 22.26
N LYS A 348 -8.16 -8.06 22.32
CA LYS A 348 -8.07 -6.76 23.02
C LYS A 348 -8.84 -6.81 24.33
N SER A 349 -8.38 -6.08 25.35
CA SER A 349 -9.08 -5.98 26.64
C SER A 349 -10.50 -5.43 26.48
N SER A 350 -10.74 -4.56 25.52
CA SER A 350 -12.05 -4.02 25.18
C SER A 350 -13.09 -5.07 24.78
N PHE A 351 -12.68 -6.24 24.31
CA PHE A 351 -13.58 -7.34 23.94
C PHE A 351 -14.18 -8.07 25.14
N SER A 352 -13.61 -7.88 26.33
CA SER A 352 -14.12 -8.44 27.60
C SER A 352 -14.99 -7.47 28.39
N ALA A 353 -15.23 -6.27 27.85
CA ALA A 353 -16.08 -5.27 28.51
C ALA A 353 -17.53 -5.77 28.60
N SER A 354 -18.22 -5.43 29.71
CA SER A 354 -19.61 -5.85 29.94
C SER A 354 -20.59 -5.31 28.90
N ASN A 355 -20.25 -4.20 28.26
CA ASN A 355 -21.03 -3.57 27.20
C ASN A 355 -20.51 -3.86 25.78
N PHE A 356 -19.63 -4.88 25.61
CA PHE A 356 -19.19 -5.31 24.29
C PHE A 356 -20.38 -5.79 23.44
N PRO A 357 -20.53 -5.40 22.17
CA PRO A 357 -19.59 -4.64 21.34
C PRO A 357 -19.84 -3.11 21.33
N ALA A 358 -20.80 -2.58 22.08
CA ALA A 358 -21.19 -1.17 22.03
C ALA A 358 -20.05 -0.19 22.42
N ASN A 359 -19.12 -0.64 23.27
CA ASN A 359 -17.95 0.15 23.68
C ASN A 359 -17.00 0.46 22.52
N LEU A 360 -16.97 -0.35 21.48
CA LEU A 360 -15.98 -0.25 20.38
C LEU A 360 -16.18 0.99 19.51
N ALA A 361 -17.39 1.50 19.41
CA ALA A 361 -17.67 2.72 18.64
C ALA A 361 -16.81 3.91 19.09
N ALA A 362 -16.57 4.04 20.40
CA ALA A 362 -15.73 5.10 20.96
C ALA A 362 -14.23 4.87 20.67
N ASP A 363 -13.79 3.62 20.65
CA ASP A 363 -12.41 3.27 20.32
C ASP A 363 -12.16 3.55 18.83
N TRP A 364 -13.01 3.09 17.94
CA TRP A 364 -12.91 3.36 16.49
C TRP A 364 -12.97 4.86 16.17
N GLU A 365 -13.84 5.61 16.86
CA GLU A 365 -13.90 7.07 16.71
C GLU A 365 -12.58 7.73 17.10
N THR A 366 -11.99 7.31 18.21
CA THR A 366 -10.71 7.83 18.71
C THR A 366 -9.55 7.48 17.76
N LEU A 367 -9.50 6.26 17.26
CA LEU A 367 -8.36 5.77 16.49
C LEU A 367 -8.33 6.30 15.05
N PHE A 368 -9.50 6.39 14.40
CA PHE A 368 -9.57 6.76 12.97
C PHE A 368 -10.91 7.37 12.52
N GLY A 369 -12.00 7.18 13.26
CA GLY A 369 -13.33 7.62 12.85
C GLY A 369 -13.48 9.14 12.78
N PHE A 370 -12.73 9.87 13.58
CA PHE A 370 -12.70 11.35 13.59
C PHE A 370 -12.23 11.96 12.26
N LEU A 371 -11.58 11.16 11.41
CA LEU A 371 -11.11 11.60 10.10
C LEU A 371 -12.25 11.74 9.08
N SER A 372 -13.33 10.95 9.25
CA SER A 372 -14.50 11.03 8.37
C SER A 372 -15.46 12.14 8.84
N PRO A 373 -16.09 12.93 7.96
CA PRO A 373 -16.02 12.89 6.50
C PRO A 373 -14.96 13.83 5.87
N LYS A 374 -14.03 14.34 6.64
CA LYS A 374 -13.01 15.26 6.12
C LYS A 374 -12.06 14.58 5.11
N PHE A 375 -11.70 13.33 5.43
CA PHE A 375 -10.84 12.48 4.60
C PHE A 375 -11.60 11.22 4.18
N ALA A 376 -11.17 10.58 3.10
CA ALA A 376 -11.60 9.23 2.79
C ALA A 376 -10.96 8.26 3.78
N VAL A 377 -11.81 7.54 4.51
CA VAL A 377 -11.43 6.45 5.40
C VAL A 377 -11.94 5.16 4.76
N VAL A 378 -11.01 4.29 4.39
CA VAL A 378 -11.28 3.04 3.69
C VAL A 378 -10.54 1.93 4.43
N PRO A 379 -11.17 1.20 5.36
CA PRO A 379 -10.53 0.07 6.01
C PRO A 379 -9.85 -0.83 4.99
N GLY A 380 -8.51 -0.93 5.07
CA GLY A 380 -7.68 -1.69 4.13
C GLY A 380 -7.76 -3.19 4.39
N GLU A 381 -7.94 -3.56 5.66
CA GLU A 381 -8.23 -4.93 6.08
C GLU A 381 -9.14 -4.93 7.31
N TRP A 382 -10.11 -5.82 7.27
CA TRP A 382 -10.97 -6.21 8.37
C TRP A 382 -11.63 -7.55 8.05
N GLY A 383 -11.99 -8.30 9.06
CA GLY A 383 -12.63 -9.60 8.85
C GLY A 383 -12.51 -10.48 10.10
N GLY A 384 -12.67 -11.77 9.91
CA GLY A 384 -12.65 -12.80 10.93
C GLY A 384 -13.39 -14.03 10.45
N ARG A 385 -13.41 -15.10 11.26
CA ARG A 385 -14.07 -16.36 10.92
C ARG A 385 -15.59 -16.28 10.94
N TYR A 386 -16.15 -15.25 11.53
CA TYR A 386 -17.57 -14.97 11.59
C TYR A 386 -18.38 -16.14 12.12
N GLY A 387 -18.09 -16.54 13.35
CA GLY A 387 -18.82 -17.57 14.10
C GLY A 387 -18.39 -19.01 13.84
N VAL A 388 -17.46 -19.27 12.93
CA VAL A 388 -16.95 -20.63 12.65
C VAL A 388 -15.62 -20.84 13.36
N GLY A 389 -15.63 -21.50 14.50
CA GLY A 389 -14.44 -21.67 15.34
C GLY A 389 -13.98 -20.37 16.01
N GLY A 390 -12.73 -20.32 16.48
CA GLY A 390 -12.13 -19.13 17.07
C GLY A 390 -12.95 -18.51 18.21
N ALA A 391 -13.17 -17.20 18.16
CA ALA A 391 -13.97 -16.45 19.13
C ALA A 391 -15.50 -16.63 18.97
N GLY A 392 -15.93 -17.39 17.95
CA GLY A 392 -17.34 -17.75 17.75
C GLY A 392 -18.25 -16.53 17.62
N VAL A 393 -19.33 -16.49 18.42
CA VAL A 393 -20.33 -15.44 18.38
C VAL A 393 -19.78 -14.03 18.69
N ASN A 394 -18.64 -13.93 19.39
CA ASN A 394 -18.04 -12.63 19.68
C ASN A 394 -17.43 -12.00 18.44
N ASP A 395 -16.88 -12.80 17.53
CA ASP A 395 -16.42 -12.28 16.25
C ASP A 395 -17.59 -11.80 15.35
N VAL A 396 -18.72 -12.53 15.38
CA VAL A 396 -19.96 -12.08 14.71
C VAL A 396 -20.41 -10.72 15.25
N LYS A 397 -20.50 -10.59 16.57
CA LYS A 397 -20.88 -9.31 17.23
C LYS A 397 -19.94 -8.17 16.83
N TRP A 398 -18.64 -8.45 16.78
CA TRP A 398 -17.65 -7.45 16.40
C TRP A 398 -17.85 -6.99 14.96
N GLN A 399 -17.92 -7.93 14.00
CA GLN A 399 -18.08 -7.59 12.59
C GLN A 399 -19.40 -6.87 12.32
N ASP A 400 -20.48 -7.31 12.95
CA ASP A 400 -21.79 -6.65 12.83
C ASP A 400 -21.74 -5.22 13.38
N ALA A 401 -21.16 -5.02 14.57
CA ALA A 401 -21.02 -3.70 15.15
C ALA A 401 -20.12 -2.78 14.28
N PHE A 402 -19.05 -3.33 13.70
CA PHE A 402 -18.16 -2.55 12.84
C PHE A 402 -18.86 -2.11 11.55
N VAL A 403 -19.61 -2.99 10.91
CA VAL A 403 -20.42 -2.64 9.73
C VAL A 403 -21.44 -1.57 10.07
N ASP A 404 -22.19 -1.72 11.16
CA ASP A 404 -23.19 -0.74 11.56
C ASP A 404 -22.55 0.62 11.89
N TRP A 405 -21.40 0.62 12.56
CA TRP A 405 -20.64 1.83 12.85
C TRP A 405 -20.15 2.50 11.56
N MET A 406 -19.56 1.75 10.63
CA MET A 406 -19.13 2.28 9.32
C MET A 406 -20.30 2.93 8.57
N LYS A 407 -21.48 2.32 8.60
CA LYS A 407 -22.69 2.89 7.98
C LYS A 407 -23.07 4.24 8.64
N THR A 408 -23.03 4.33 9.96
CA THR A 408 -23.33 5.59 10.66
C THR A 408 -22.34 6.69 10.36
N LYS A 409 -21.08 6.34 10.08
CA LYS A 409 -20.01 7.27 9.69
C LYS A 409 -20.01 7.61 8.20
N GLY A 410 -20.86 6.98 7.39
CA GLY A 410 -20.87 7.12 5.94
C GLY A 410 -19.63 6.49 5.25
N ILE A 411 -18.92 5.61 5.94
CA ILE A 411 -17.78 4.85 5.41
C ILE A 411 -18.36 3.67 4.64
N ARG A 412 -18.42 3.79 3.30
CA ARG A 412 -19.03 2.77 2.42
C ARG A 412 -18.01 1.97 1.61
N SER A 413 -16.76 2.36 1.66
CA SER A 413 -15.65 1.70 0.98
C SER A 413 -14.78 0.96 1.99
N SER A 414 -14.43 -0.27 1.72
CA SER A 414 -13.52 -1.07 2.55
C SER A 414 -13.00 -2.27 1.77
N PHE A 415 -11.96 -2.93 2.28
CA PHE A 415 -11.46 -4.19 1.78
C PHE A 415 -11.59 -5.26 2.86
N TYR A 416 -12.40 -6.29 2.58
CA TYR A 416 -12.56 -7.44 3.47
C TYR A 416 -11.38 -8.39 3.31
N TRP A 417 -10.79 -8.84 4.38
CA TRP A 417 -9.76 -9.86 4.39
C TRP A 417 -10.39 -11.21 4.72
N CYS A 418 -10.38 -12.16 3.82
CA CYS A 418 -9.92 -12.11 2.44
C CYS A 418 -10.77 -13.04 1.54
N TYR A 419 -10.39 -13.14 0.26
CA TYR A 419 -11.13 -13.94 -0.70
C TYR A 419 -11.05 -15.44 -0.40
N ILE A 420 -9.85 -15.95 -0.19
CA ILE A 420 -9.62 -17.40 -0.10
C ILE A 420 -8.53 -17.70 0.93
N ASN A 421 -8.72 -18.76 1.67
CA ASN A 421 -7.84 -19.39 2.62
C ASN A 421 -6.93 -18.45 3.44
N SER A 422 -7.34 -18.12 4.63
CA SER A 422 -6.63 -17.19 5.51
C SER A 422 -6.55 -17.66 6.96
N GLY A 423 -6.45 -18.94 7.21
CA GLY A 423 -6.17 -19.45 8.56
C GLY A 423 -7.04 -18.81 9.66
N ASP A 424 -6.45 -17.93 10.46
CA ASP A 424 -7.05 -17.25 11.60
C ASP A 424 -8.06 -16.14 11.23
N THR A 425 -7.83 -15.42 10.13
CA THR A 425 -8.68 -14.33 9.71
C THR A 425 -9.96 -14.80 8.98
N GLY A 426 -10.00 -16.02 8.50
CA GLY A 426 -11.14 -16.62 7.80
C GLY A 426 -11.50 -15.91 6.48
N ALA A 427 -11.66 -16.69 5.42
CA ALA A 427 -11.98 -16.19 4.10
C ALA A 427 -13.50 -16.09 3.85
N ILE A 428 -13.88 -15.51 2.70
CA ILE A 428 -15.28 -15.61 2.19
C ILE A 428 -15.56 -16.92 1.48
N LEU A 429 -14.53 -17.70 1.16
CA LEU A 429 -14.68 -19.07 0.69
C LEU A 429 -14.25 -20.05 1.78
N ASN A 430 -14.99 -21.14 1.90
CA ASN A 430 -14.56 -22.29 2.67
C ASN A 430 -13.44 -23.06 1.93
N ASP A 431 -12.81 -24.03 2.59
CA ASP A 431 -11.74 -24.82 1.99
C ASP A 431 -12.19 -25.63 0.75
N ASP A 432 -13.48 -25.97 0.68
CA ASP A 432 -14.11 -26.63 -0.48
C ASP A 432 -14.55 -25.64 -1.57
N LEU A 433 -14.17 -24.37 -1.45
CA LEU A 433 -14.51 -23.26 -2.35
C LEU A 433 -16.00 -22.84 -2.33
N THR A 434 -16.81 -23.40 -1.45
CA THR A 434 -18.17 -22.91 -1.24
C THR A 434 -18.17 -21.52 -0.59
N VAL A 435 -19.14 -20.70 -0.95
CA VAL A 435 -19.23 -19.31 -0.50
C VAL A 435 -19.81 -19.24 0.92
N ARG A 436 -19.24 -18.40 1.76
CA ARG A 436 -19.79 -17.98 3.05
C ARG A 436 -20.87 -16.94 2.83
N GLU A 437 -22.09 -17.42 2.53
CA GLU A 437 -23.24 -16.57 2.23
C GLU A 437 -23.62 -15.63 3.38
N ASP A 438 -23.36 -16.03 4.62
CA ASP A 438 -23.54 -15.22 5.82
C ASP A 438 -22.66 -13.96 5.78
N LYS A 439 -21.37 -14.11 5.43
CA LYS A 439 -20.45 -12.99 5.26
C LYS A 439 -20.82 -12.12 4.07
N ILE A 440 -21.13 -12.74 2.93
CA ILE A 440 -21.56 -12.00 1.72
C ILE A 440 -22.81 -11.16 2.01
N LYS A 441 -23.77 -11.71 2.72
CA LYS A 441 -24.97 -10.97 3.14
C LYS A 441 -24.57 -9.72 3.95
N ARG A 442 -23.71 -9.87 4.94
CA ARG A 442 -23.29 -8.76 5.80
C ARG A 442 -22.49 -7.69 5.03
N LEU A 443 -21.64 -8.12 4.10
CA LEU A 443 -20.93 -7.20 3.22
C LEU A 443 -21.89 -6.42 2.30
N LYS A 444 -22.91 -7.07 1.75
CA LYS A 444 -23.94 -6.38 0.93
C LYS A 444 -24.72 -5.34 1.74
N GLU A 445 -24.95 -5.57 3.03
CA GLU A 445 -25.56 -4.57 3.92
C GLU A 445 -24.63 -3.37 4.17
N HIS A 446 -23.31 -3.60 4.24
CA HIS A 446 -22.32 -2.53 4.33
C HIS A 446 -22.30 -1.65 3.07
N TRP A 447 -22.51 -2.23 1.90
CA TRP A 447 -22.43 -1.49 0.63
C TRP A 447 -23.67 -0.62 0.33
N GLN A 448 -24.75 -0.81 1.03
CA GLN A 448 -25.98 0.00 0.94
C GLN A 448 -25.87 1.30 1.75
#